data_b9f099185fe3fdb86e8f4f7e9b2ec362
#
_entry.id   b9f099185fe3fdb86e8f4f7e9b2ec362
#
_cell.length_a   1.000
_cell.length_b   1.000
_cell.length_c   1.000
_cell.angle_alpha   90.00
_cell.angle_beta   90.00
_cell.angle_gamma   90.00
#
_symmetry.space_group_name_H-M   'P 1'
#
loop_
_entity.id
_entity.type
_entity.pdbx_description
1 polymer ?
#
loop_
_entity_poly.entity_id
_entity_poly.type
_entity_poly.pdbx_seq_one_letter_code
_entity_poly.pdbx_strand_id
1 'polypeptide(L)'
;MKCAGYLCARFVLLLGGAALLLAVRVHAQIDALSSWNDGPAKAAIVEFVRTTTDEANPKFVPPAERIATFDQDGTLWVEHPMYAQVVYCLERVPAVVKAKPELATIEPFKTLLSGDRAAMAKLSQDDLFKILAATLTGMSVDDFRAQAKGWLETARDPRWKRPYTELSYLPWT
;
A
#
# COMPACT_ATOMS: atom_id res chain seq x y z
N MET A 1 37.63 42.15 60.65
CA MET A 1 36.64 41.04 60.60
C MET A 1 35.67 41.30 59.43
N LYS A 2 36.02 41.05 58.18
CA LYS A 2 35.15 41.06 56.97
C LYS A 2 35.77 40.20 55.87
N CYS A 3 35.75 38.85 56.01
CA CYS A 3 36.20 37.96 54.94
C CYS A 3 35.54 36.59 54.98
N ALA A 4 34.29 36.47 55.43
CA ALA A 4 33.58 35.18 55.47
C ALA A 4 32.37 35.07 54.51
N GLY A 5 32.05 36.14 53.76
CA GLY A 5 30.80 36.18 52.99
C GLY A 5 30.92 35.74 51.49
N TYR A 6 32.10 35.69 50.93
CA TYR A 6 32.27 35.47 49.48
C TYR A 6 32.50 34.01 49.04
N LEU A 7 32.81 33.11 49.98
CA LEU A 7 33.01 31.70 49.63
C LEU A 7 31.71 30.88 49.53
N CYS A 8 30.66 31.25 50.30
CA CYS A 8 29.38 30.51 50.26
C CYS A 8 28.57 30.79 48.99
N ALA A 9 28.65 31.97 48.40
CA ALA A 9 27.88 32.34 47.22
C ALA A 9 28.39 31.69 45.92
N ARG A 10 29.68 31.30 45.87
CA ARG A 10 30.25 30.62 44.69
C ARG A 10 29.99 29.13 44.65
N PHE A 11 29.74 28.50 45.80
CA PHE A 11 29.43 27.06 45.86
C PHE A 11 27.99 26.74 45.49
N VAL A 12 27.06 27.65 45.76
CA VAL A 12 25.63 27.48 45.41
C VAL A 12 25.37 27.68 43.92
N LEU A 13 26.19 28.52 43.24
CA LEU A 13 26.06 28.72 41.79
C LEU A 13 26.65 27.58 40.95
N LEU A 14 27.60 26.78 41.51
CA LEU A 14 28.15 25.60 40.80
C LEU A 14 27.28 24.35 40.93
N LEU A 15 26.46 24.21 41.95
CA LEU A 15 25.51 23.12 42.11
C LEU A 15 24.23 23.34 41.33
N GLY A 16 23.83 24.59 41.06
CA GLY A 16 22.65 24.91 40.22
C GLY A 16 22.91 24.69 38.73
N GLY A 17 24.15 24.76 38.26
CA GLY A 17 24.51 24.56 36.85
C GLY A 17 24.60 23.10 36.41
N ALA A 18 24.85 22.18 37.35
CA ALA A 18 24.94 20.75 37.03
C ALA A 18 23.56 20.04 36.94
N ALA A 19 22.52 20.63 37.52
CA ALA A 19 21.17 20.07 37.47
C ALA A 19 20.40 20.38 36.17
N LEU A 20 20.90 21.34 35.36
CA LEU A 20 20.22 21.77 34.12
C LEU A 20 20.69 21.03 32.88
N LEU A 21 21.62 20.07 32.97
CA LEU A 21 22.15 19.31 31.84
C LEU A 21 21.60 17.88 31.73
N LEU A 22 20.67 17.49 32.55
CA LEU A 22 19.79 16.35 32.30
C LEU A 22 18.66 16.81 31.34
N ALA A 23 19.04 17.33 30.18
CA ALA A 23 18.14 17.44 29.06
C ALA A 23 17.67 16.01 28.74
N VAL A 24 16.51 15.66 29.28
CA VAL A 24 15.73 14.48 28.87
C VAL A 24 15.65 14.57 27.36
N ARG A 25 16.44 13.76 26.68
CA ARG A 25 16.23 13.50 25.25
C ARG A 25 14.91 12.75 25.18
N VAL A 26 13.82 13.49 25.19
CA VAL A 26 12.55 13.00 24.67
C VAL A 26 12.81 12.78 23.19
N HIS A 27 13.28 11.60 22.85
CA HIS A 27 13.17 11.13 21.50
C HIS A 27 11.65 11.03 21.29
N ALA A 28 11.09 12.00 20.58
CA ALA A 28 9.78 11.84 20.01
C ALA A 28 9.87 10.56 19.18
N GLN A 29 9.35 9.48 19.71
CA GLN A 29 9.28 8.21 19.01
C GLN A 29 8.33 8.49 17.86
N ILE A 30 8.88 8.61 16.64
CA ILE A 30 8.05 8.75 15.44
C ILE A 30 7.16 7.51 15.43
N ASP A 31 5.85 7.73 15.56
CA ASP A 31 4.88 6.65 15.45
C ASP A 31 4.91 6.14 14.00
N ALA A 32 5.59 5.01 13.80
CA ALA A 32 5.77 4.40 12.47
C ALA A 32 4.44 3.99 11.81
N LEU A 33 3.38 3.85 12.59
CA LEU A 33 2.03 3.49 12.14
C LEU A 33 1.02 4.56 12.59
N SER A 34 1.30 5.82 12.30
CA SER A 34 0.49 6.96 12.75
C SER A 34 -0.96 6.95 12.25
N SER A 35 -1.24 6.27 11.12
CA SER A 35 -2.58 6.09 10.57
C SER A 35 -3.36 4.94 11.19
N TRP A 36 -2.73 4.12 12.04
CA TRP A 36 -3.36 3.00 12.72
C TRP A 36 -3.93 3.42 14.06
N ASN A 37 -5.10 2.89 14.40
CA ASN A 37 -5.63 3.03 15.75
C ASN A 37 -4.77 2.25 16.75
N ASP A 38 -4.58 2.80 17.94
CA ASP A 38 -3.90 2.09 19.02
C ASP A 38 -4.68 0.83 19.40
N GLY A 39 -3.96 -0.27 19.53
CA GLY A 39 -4.57 -1.55 19.85
C GLY A 39 -3.62 -2.74 19.67
N PRO A 40 -4.11 -3.96 19.95
CA PRO A 40 -3.29 -5.17 19.88
C PRO A 40 -2.63 -5.41 18.52
N ALA A 41 -3.32 -5.10 17.41
CA ALA A 41 -2.78 -5.28 16.07
C ALA A 41 -1.57 -4.36 15.79
N LYS A 42 -1.70 -3.05 16.08
CA LYS A 42 -0.59 -2.10 15.97
C LYS A 42 0.59 -2.51 16.85
N ALA A 43 0.32 -2.85 18.11
CA ALA A 43 1.36 -3.27 19.05
C ALA A 43 2.10 -4.52 18.55
N ALA A 44 1.37 -5.51 18.02
CA ALA A 44 1.97 -6.73 17.49
C ALA A 44 2.86 -6.48 16.28
N ILE A 45 2.45 -5.61 15.36
CA ILE A 45 3.25 -5.24 14.18
C ILE A 45 4.53 -4.51 14.61
N VAL A 46 4.42 -3.50 15.48
CA VAL A 46 5.57 -2.75 15.97
C VAL A 46 6.56 -3.66 16.70
N GLU A 47 6.06 -4.54 17.56
CA GLU A 47 6.90 -5.49 18.31
C GLU A 47 7.55 -6.52 17.36
N PHE A 48 6.83 -7.02 16.36
CA PHE A 48 7.39 -7.91 15.35
C PHE A 48 8.54 -7.24 14.60
N VAL A 49 8.34 -6.03 14.09
CA VAL A 49 9.38 -5.28 13.37
C VAL A 49 10.56 -5.03 14.29
N ARG A 50 10.34 -4.53 15.52
CA ARG A 50 11.41 -4.28 16.49
C ARG A 50 12.24 -5.54 16.76
N THR A 51 11.58 -6.65 17.02
CA THR A 51 12.21 -7.93 17.33
C THR A 51 13.05 -8.47 16.18
N THR A 52 12.55 -8.33 14.94
CA THR A 52 13.24 -8.87 13.76
C THR A 52 14.31 -7.93 13.18
N THR A 53 14.34 -6.67 13.60
CA THR A 53 15.31 -5.68 13.10
C THR A 53 16.40 -5.31 14.10
N ASP A 54 16.26 -5.69 15.36
CA ASP A 54 17.26 -5.47 16.40
C ASP A 54 18.34 -6.56 16.34
N GLU A 55 19.57 -6.18 16.00
CA GLU A 55 20.72 -7.09 15.86
C GLU A 55 21.07 -7.84 17.16
N ALA A 56 20.71 -7.29 18.31
CA ALA A 56 20.92 -7.92 19.60
C ALA A 56 19.85 -8.98 19.93
N ASN A 57 18.78 -9.04 19.16
CA ASN A 57 17.67 -9.96 19.42
C ASN A 57 17.93 -11.35 18.80
N PRO A 58 17.65 -12.45 19.53
CA PRO A 58 17.80 -13.81 18.97
C PRO A 58 16.93 -14.10 17.73
N LYS A 59 15.89 -13.29 17.49
CA LYS A 59 15.00 -13.37 16.31
C LYS A 59 15.38 -12.38 15.21
N PHE A 60 16.57 -11.79 15.27
CA PHE A 60 17.04 -10.87 14.24
C PHE A 60 17.05 -11.54 12.86
N VAL A 61 16.53 -10.82 11.88
CA VAL A 61 16.55 -11.22 10.47
C VAL A 61 17.48 -10.28 9.70
N PRO A 62 18.54 -10.79 9.05
CA PRO A 62 19.41 -9.95 8.23
C PRO A 62 18.64 -9.20 7.12
N PRO A 63 19.00 -7.97 6.77
CA PRO A 63 18.27 -7.19 5.76
C PRO A 63 18.06 -7.93 4.43
N ALA A 64 19.03 -8.74 3.99
CA ALA A 64 18.94 -9.51 2.75
C ALA A 64 17.91 -10.64 2.81
N GLU A 65 17.50 -11.06 4.00
CA GLU A 65 16.53 -12.14 4.23
C GLU A 65 15.12 -11.61 4.56
N ARG A 66 14.95 -10.28 4.66
CA ARG A 66 13.67 -9.67 4.99
C ARG A 66 12.80 -9.63 3.75
N ILE A 67 11.73 -10.41 3.77
CA ILE A 67 10.73 -10.48 2.71
C ILE A 67 9.37 -10.22 3.34
N ALA A 68 8.60 -9.32 2.75
CA ALA A 68 7.19 -9.10 3.09
C ALA A 68 6.34 -9.29 1.84
N THR A 69 5.25 -10.03 1.97
CA THR A 69 4.26 -10.23 0.92
C THR A 69 2.93 -9.70 1.38
N PHE A 70 2.22 -9.03 0.47
CA PHE A 70 0.93 -8.44 0.75
C PHE A 70 -0.08 -8.92 -0.30
N ASP A 71 -1.28 -9.23 0.14
CA ASP A 71 -2.44 -9.28 -0.76
C ASP A 71 -2.75 -7.87 -1.25
N GLN A 72 -3.33 -7.73 -2.42
CA GLN A 72 -3.57 -6.42 -3.04
C GLN A 72 -5.02 -5.98 -2.86
N ASP A 73 -5.95 -6.74 -3.45
CA ASP A 73 -7.36 -6.37 -3.46
C ASP A 73 -7.98 -6.53 -2.07
N GLY A 74 -8.51 -5.45 -1.50
CA GLY A 74 -9.03 -5.45 -0.14
C GLY A 74 -7.98 -5.35 0.97
N THR A 75 -6.68 -5.30 0.61
CA THR A 75 -5.56 -5.16 1.55
C THR A 75 -4.78 -3.88 1.29
N LEU A 76 -4.21 -3.71 0.11
CA LEU A 76 -3.45 -2.51 -0.25
C LEU A 76 -4.36 -1.45 -0.88
N TRP A 77 -5.29 -1.86 -1.72
CA TRP A 77 -6.25 -0.98 -2.36
C TRP A 77 -7.68 -1.52 -2.34
N VAL A 78 -8.63 -0.64 -2.69
CA VAL A 78 -10.06 -0.92 -2.66
C VAL A 78 -10.44 -1.93 -3.74
N GLU A 79 -11.14 -3.00 -3.33
CA GLU A 79 -11.60 -4.11 -4.16
C GLU A 79 -13.01 -3.88 -4.74
N HIS A 80 -13.76 -2.93 -4.21
CA HIS A 80 -15.16 -2.68 -4.60
C HIS A 80 -15.31 -1.45 -5.50
N PRO A 81 -16.24 -1.47 -6.45
CA PRO A 81 -17.23 -2.53 -6.74
C PRO A 81 -16.66 -3.68 -7.55
N MET A 82 -15.44 -3.57 -8.07
CA MET A 82 -14.76 -4.57 -8.88
C MET A 82 -13.24 -4.39 -8.77
N TYR A 83 -12.52 -5.48 -8.81
CA TYR A 83 -11.06 -5.47 -8.80
C TYR A 83 -10.49 -4.66 -9.96
N ALA A 84 -9.51 -3.80 -9.69
CA ALA A 84 -8.89 -2.94 -10.69
C ALA A 84 -8.34 -3.75 -11.89
N GLN A 85 -7.79 -4.94 -11.64
CA GLN A 85 -7.31 -5.85 -12.68
C GLN A 85 -8.44 -6.31 -13.61
N VAL A 86 -9.62 -6.61 -13.08
CA VAL A 86 -10.79 -7.00 -13.90
C VAL A 86 -11.26 -5.83 -14.73
N VAL A 87 -11.34 -4.62 -14.16
CA VAL A 87 -11.69 -3.40 -14.91
C VAL A 87 -10.72 -3.17 -16.06
N TYR A 88 -9.41 -3.25 -15.81
CA TYR A 88 -8.37 -3.15 -16.83
C TYR A 88 -8.61 -4.14 -17.99
N CYS A 89 -8.89 -5.41 -17.68
CA CYS A 89 -9.14 -6.42 -18.71
C CYS A 89 -10.43 -6.16 -19.50
N LEU A 90 -11.50 -5.75 -18.82
CA LEU A 90 -12.78 -5.41 -19.48
C LEU A 90 -12.63 -4.23 -20.44
N GLU A 91 -11.91 -3.19 -20.05
CA GLU A 91 -11.66 -2.01 -20.92
C GLU A 91 -10.79 -2.34 -22.13
N ARG A 92 -10.01 -3.42 -22.10
CA ARG A 92 -9.20 -3.89 -23.22
C ARG A 92 -9.96 -4.73 -24.23
N VAL A 93 -11.12 -5.28 -23.88
CA VAL A 93 -11.89 -6.18 -24.76
C VAL A 93 -12.11 -5.61 -26.18
N PRO A 94 -12.48 -4.33 -26.38
CA PRO A 94 -12.62 -3.77 -27.71
C PRO A 94 -11.33 -3.85 -28.56
N ALA A 95 -10.18 -3.60 -27.95
CA ALA A 95 -8.89 -3.68 -28.63
C ALA A 95 -8.51 -5.13 -28.98
N VAL A 96 -8.78 -6.06 -28.04
CA VAL A 96 -8.54 -7.49 -28.25
C VAL A 96 -9.42 -8.04 -29.39
N VAL A 97 -10.69 -7.70 -29.39
CA VAL A 97 -11.63 -8.12 -30.46
C VAL A 97 -11.27 -7.48 -31.80
N LYS A 98 -10.78 -6.24 -31.80
CA LYS A 98 -10.26 -5.63 -33.03
C LYS A 98 -9.09 -6.42 -33.61
N ALA A 99 -8.21 -6.95 -32.76
CA ALA A 99 -7.07 -7.77 -33.18
C ALA A 99 -7.47 -9.24 -33.53
N LYS A 100 -8.55 -9.74 -32.92
CA LYS A 100 -9.08 -11.10 -33.08
C LYS A 100 -10.59 -11.04 -33.32
N PRO A 101 -11.04 -10.68 -34.56
CA PRO A 101 -12.46 -10.43 -34.87
C PRO A 101 -13.37 -11.64 -34.62
N GLU A 102 -12.86 -12.84 -34.64
CA GLU A 102 -13.60 -14.07 -34.35
C GLU A 102 -14.18 -14.08 -32.94
N LEU A 103 -13.57 -13.39 -31.99
CA LEU A 103 -14.08 -13.31 -30.63
C LEU A 103 -15.40 -12.54 -30.52
N ALA A 104 -15.71 -11.66 -31.46
CA ALA A 104 -16.93 -10.85 -31.41
C ALA A 104 -18.24 -11.69 -31.39
N THR A 105 -18.19 -12.92 -31.88
CA THR A 105 -19.35 -13.82 -31.94
C THR A 105 -19.37 -14.88 -30.84
N ILE A 106 -18.33 -14.90 -29.98
CA ILE A 106 -18.13 -15.92 -28.94
C ILE A 106 -18.41 -15.30 -27.57
N GLU A 107 -19.11 -16.07 -26.70
CA GLU A 107 -19.28 -15.65 -25.30
C GLU A 107 -17.95 -15.84 -24.51
N PRO A 108 -17.61 -14.92 -23.62
CA PRO A 108 -18.39 -13.78 -23.11
C PRO A 108 -18.22 -12.46 -23.91
N PHE A 109 -17.39 -12.42 -24.94
CA PHE A 109 -17.04 -11.20 -25.67
C PHE A 109 -18.26 -10.60 -26.38
N LYS A 110 -19.13 -11.42 -26.94
CA LYS A 110 -20.39 -10.98 -27.56
C LYS A 110 -21.25 -10.21 -26.56
N THR A 111 -21.43 -10.75 -25.35
CA THR A 111 -22.18 -10.08 -24.27
C THR A 111 -21.52 -8.76 -23.86
N LEU A 112 -20.20 -8.70 -23.74
CA LEU A 112 -19.50 -7.47 -23.39
C LEU A 112 -19.65 -6.39 -24.45
N LEU A 113 -19.57 -6.77 -25.72
CA LEU A 113 -19.70 -5.84 -26.85
C LEU A 113 -21.14 -5.33 -27.04
N SER A 114 -22.14 -6.08 -26.58
CA SER A 114 -23.54 -5.66 -26.64
C SER A 114 -23.87 -4.47 -25.75
N GLY A 115 -23.06 -4.25 -24.69
CA GLY A 115 -23.34 -3.24 -23.67
C GLY A 115 -24.52 -3.54 -22.76
N ASP A 116 -25.11 -4.75 -22.84
CA ASP A 116 -26.20 -5.18 -21.97
C ASP A 116 -25.70 -5.42 -20.55
N ARG A 117 -25.94 -4.45 -19.68
CA ARG A 117 -25.51 -4.51 -18.27
C ARG A 117 -26.14 -5.66 -17.51
N ALA A 118 -27.38 -6.04 -17.86
CA ALA A 118 -28.07 -7.14 -17.17
C ALA A 118 -27.46 -8.50 -17.55
N ALA A 119 -27.05 -8.66 -18.80
CA ALA A 119 -26.33 -9.83 -19.26
C ALA A 119 -24.89 -9.85 -18.69
N MET A 120 -24.21 -8.72 -18.70
CA MET A 120 -22.85 -8.61 -18.13
C MET A 120 -22.82 -8.95 -16.63
N ALA A 121 -23.85 -8.57 -15.87
CA ALA A 121 -23.96 -8.89 -14.44
C ALA A 121 -24.14 -10.40 -14.15
N LYS A 122 -24.43 -11.20 -15.18
CA LYS A 122 -24.60 -12.66 -15.08
C LYS A 122 -23.37 -13.44 -15.56
N LEU A 123 -22.29 -12.76 -15.94
CA LEU A 123 -21.06 -13.44 -16.34
C LEU A 123 -20.56 -14.32 -15.20
N SER A 124 -20.22 -15.55 -15.55
CA SER A 124 -19.67 -16.52 -14.63
C SER A 124 -18.18 -16.23 -14.33
N GLN A 125 -17.66 -16.88 -13.32
CA GLN A 125 -16.21 -16.84 -13.05
C GLN A 125 -15.39 -17.36 -14.22
N ASP A 126 -15.86 -18.41 -14.90
CA ASP A 126 -15.22 -18.95 -16.10
C ASP A 126 -15.18 -17.93 -17.25
N ASP A 127 -16.23 -17.13 -17.39
CA ASP A 127 -16.27 -16.06 -18.38
C ASP A 127 -15.25 -14.96 -18.07
N LEU A 128 -15.11 -14.60 -16.79
CA LEU A 128 -14.06 -13.68 -16.37
C LEU A 128 -12.68 -14.23 -16.66
N PHE A 129 -12.42 -15.50 -16.40
CA PHE A 129 -11.15 -16.14 -16.73
C PHE A 129 -10.87 -16.14 -18.24
N LYS A 130 -11.87 -16.39 -19.08
CA LYS A 130 -11.72 -16.29 -20.56
C LYS A 130 -11.32 -14.86 -20.98
N ILE A 131 -11.95 -13.84 -20.38
CA ILE A 131 -11.64 -12.44 -20.64
C ILE A 131 -10.18 -12.13 -20.24
N LEU A 132 -9.78 -12.50 -19.02
CA LEU A 132 -8.42 -12.31 -18.54
C LEU A 132 -7.41 -13.01 -19.46
N ALA A 133 -7.66 -14.27 -19.78
CA ALA A 133 -6.79 -15.03 -20.67
C ALA A 133 -6.66 -14.35 -22.04
N ALA A 134 -7.75 -13.96 -22.66
CA ALA A 134 -7.73 -13.33 -23.97
C ALA A 134 -7.02 -11.97 -23.97
N THR A 135 -7.11 -11.22 -22.87
CA THR A 135 -6.52 -9.89 -22.75
C THR A 135 -5.04 -9.89 -22.37
N LEU A 136 -4.56 -10.94 -21.70
CA LEU A 136 -3.19 -11.02 -21.17
C LEU A 136 -2.30 -12.00 -21.96
N THR A 137 -2.88 -13.02 -22.63
CA THR A 137 -2.11 -14.03 -23.34
C THR A 137 -1.41 -13.45 -24.58
N GLY A 138 -0.14 -13.81 -24.76
CA GLY A 138 0.67 -13.38 -25.92
C GLY A 138 1.34 -12.02 -25.72
N MET A 139 1.26 -11.47 -24.53
CA MET A 139 1.93 -10.23 -24.16
C MET A 139 3.22 -10.54 -23.42
N SER A 140 4.29 -9.82 -23.69
CA SER A 140 5.51 -9.90 -22.88
C SER A 140 5.28 -9.24 -21.52
N VAL A 141 6.10 -9.58 -20.52
CA VAL A 141 6.05 -8.94 -19.20
C VAL A 141 6.29 -7.44 -19.29
N ASP A 142 7.19 -7.01 -20.17
CA ASP A 142 7.51 -5.58 -20.34
C ASP A 142 6.37 -4.82 -21.03
N ASP A 143 5.72 -5.42 -22.03
CA ASP A 143 4.52 -4.84 -22.65
C ASP A 143 3.37 -4.74 -21.65
N PHE A 144 3.16 -5.79 -20.86
CA PHE A 144 2.15 -5.77 -19.80
C PHE A 144 2.43 -4.64 -18.80
N ARG A 145 3.68 -4.54 -18.33
CA ARG A 145 4.10 -3.48 -17.38
C ARG A 145 3.86 -2.08 -17.94
N ALA A 146 4.26 -1.85 -19.20
CA ALA A 146 4.08 -0.57 -19.86
C ALA A 146 2.59 -0.21 -20.02
N GLN A 147 1.77 -1.17 -20.44
CA GLN A 147 0.33 -0.97 -20.64
C GLN A 147 -0.42 -0.78 -19.31
N ALA A 148 -0.12 -1.58 -18.30
CA ALA A 148 -0.73 -1.46 -16.98
C ALA A 148 -0.37 -0.12 -16.33
N LYS A 149 0.89 0.33 -16.46
CA LYS A 149 1.32 1.64 -15.99
C LYS A 149 0.56 2.77 -16.68
N GLY A 150 0.51 2.76 -18.03
CA GLY A 150 -0.21 3.78 -18.79
C GLY A 150 -1.71 3.81 -18.46
N TRP A 151 -2.31 2.65 -18.20
CA TRP A 151 -3.71 2.58 -17.77
C TRP A 151 -3.89 3.19 -16.37
N LEU A 152 -3.06 2.85 -15.40
CA LEU A 152 -3.12 3.38 -14.04
C LEU A 152 -2.92 4.90 -13.98
N GLU A 153 -2.15 5.49 -14.90
CA GLU A 153 -1.95 6.94 -14.97
C GLU A 153 -3.22 7.69 -15.38
N THR A 154 -4.08 7.06 -16.15
CA THR A 154 -5.25 7.73 -16.77
C THR A 154 -6.59 7.23 -16.26
N ALA A 155 -6.68 5.95 -15.87
CA ALA A 155 -7.93 5.33 -15.45
C ALA A 155 -8.44 5.90 -14.11
N ARG A 156 -9.76 6.07 -14.07
CA ARG A 156 -10.44 6.60 -12.88
C ARG A 156 -11.59 5.69 -12.52
N ASP A 157 -11.72 5.42 -11.23
CA ASP A 157 -12.85 4.69 -10.71
C ASP A 157 -14.17 5.43 -11.05
N PRO A 158 -15.16 4.75 -11.63
CA PRO A 158 -16.41 5.39 -12.05
C PRO A 158 -17.27 5.90 -10.90
N ARG A 159 -17.14 5.33 -9.69
CA ARG A 159 -17.91 5.71 -8.51
C ARG A 159 -17.33 6.95 -7.83
N TRP A 160 -16.02 6.93 -7.56
CA TRP A 160 -15.36 8.02 -6.80
C TRP A 160 -14.72 9.09 -7.68
N LYS A 161 -14.60 8.86 -9.00
CA LYS A 161 -13.95 9.76 -9.97
C LYS A 161 -12.49 10.07 -9.64
N ARG A 162 -11.86 9.19 -8.86
CA ARG A 162 -10.45 9.28 -8.46
C ARG A 162 -9.60 8.30 -9.26
N PRO A 163 -8.32 8.62 -9.50
CA PRO A 163 -7.37 7.65 -10.05
C PRO A 163 -7.35 6.37 -9.22
N TYR A 164 -7.21 5.21 -9.86
CA TYR A 164 -7.07 3.95 -9.11
C TYR A 164 -5.88 3.96 -8.17
N THR A 165 -4.81 4.66 -8.51
CA THR A 165 -3.62 4.84 -7.67
C THR A 165 -3.87 5.62 -6.37
N GLU A 166 -5.00 6.32 -6.27
CA GLU A 166 -5.41 7.04 -5.06
C GLU A 166 -6.45 6.26 -4.23
N LEU A 167 -6.80 5.05 -4.64
CA LEU A 167 -7.77 4.20 -3.94
C LEU A 167 -7.09 3.17 -3.06
N SER A 168 -5.95 3.53 -2.48
CA SER A 168 -5.24 2.71 -1.49
C SER A 168 -5.77 2.95 -0.08
N TYR A 169 -5.62 1.96 0.79
CA TYR A 169 -5.96 2.10 2.21
C TYR A 169 -4.90 2.93 2.93
N LEU A 170 -5.34 3.81 3.84
CA LEU A 170 -4.48 4.77 4.56
C LEU A 170 -3.19 4.19 5.16
N PRO A 171 -3.15 2.97 5.70
CA PRO A 171 -1.91 2.44 6.26
C PRO A 171 -0.74 2.33 5.26
N TRP A 172 -1.04 2.42 3.96
CA TRP A 172 -0.08 2.19 2.88
C TRP A 172 0.27 3.43 2.05
N THR A 173 -0.27 4.59 2.42
CA THR A 173 -0.07 5.88 1.72
C THR A 173 0.87 6.81 2.44
#